data_b2a1e321b732827251ba288af78bfb83
#
_entry.id   b2a1e321b732827251ba288af78bfb83
#
_cell.length_a   1.000
_cell.length_b   1.000
_cell.length_c   1.000
_cell.angle_alpha   90.00
_cell.angle_beta   90.00
_cell.angle_gamma   90.00
#
_symmetry.space_group_name_H-M   'P 1'
#
loop_
_entity.id
_entity.type
_entity.pdbx_description
1 polymer ?
#
loop_
_entity_poly.entity_id
_entity_poly.type
_entity_poly.pdbx_seq_one_letter_code
_entity_poly.pdbx_strand_id
1 'polypeptide(L)'
;ETALGYGAALCGSVAMIVLALHADLSVLQTAVLTLMGFDLCGGAVVNATRAAGRRFHCPEQRARRSLLFCAAHIHTLVLAAIFPLFSMTTAVQFYIGLVASCAAARCAPPRLRSPIAYATATVLLMTWNIAPPLAGAVLPPYIAWVLPVMTIKLLLAHLVPRGDGAVRRE
;
A
#
# COMPACT_ATOMS: atom_id res chain seq x y z
N GLU A 1 5.12 -18.22 7.95
CA GLU A 1 4.62 -17.06 7.20
C GLU A 1 3.60 -16.25 8.04
N THR A 2 2.61 -16.90 8.67
CA THR A 2 1.56 -16.23 9.48
C THR A 2 2.15 -15.43 10.65
N ALA A 3 3.10 -16.00 11.40
CA ALA A 3 3.75 -15.32 12.52
C ALA A 3 4.48 -14.03 12.09
N LEU A 4 5.12 -14.04 10.91
CA LEU A 4 5.78 -12.85 10.37
C LEU A 4 4.76 -11.75 10.02
N GLY A 5 3.60 -12.13 9.45
CA GLY A 5 2.52 -11.19 9.16
C GLY A 5 1.97 -10.52 10.41
N TYR A 6 1.66 -11.29 11.45
CA TYR A 6 1.21 -10.75 12.74
C TYR A 6 2.31 -9.95 13.45
N GLY A 7 3.56 -10.39 13.41
CA GLY A 7 4.69 -9.64 13.95
C GLY A 7 4.82 -8.27 13.30
N ALA A 8 4.78 -8.19 11.98
CA ALA A 8 4.82 -6.93 11.24
C ALA A 8 3.60 -6.04 11.55
N ALA A 9 2.40 -6.62 11.65
CA ALA A 9 1.18 -5.91 12.01
C ALA A 9 1.28 -5.29 13.41
N LEU A 10 1.74 -6.05 14.40
CA LEU A 10 1.95 -5.57 15.77
C LEU A 10 3.02 -4.47 15.83
N CYS A 11 4.16 -4.67 15.17
CA CYS A 11 5.20 -3.63 15.07
C CYS A 11 4.66 -2.33 14.46
N GLY A 12 3.89 -2.43 13.37
CA GLY A 12 3.24 -1.28 12.74
C GLY A 12 2.28 -0.57 13.69
N SER A 13 1.45 -1.33 14.41
CA SER A 13 0.52 -0.77 15.40
C SER A 13 1.23 -0.06 16.55
N VAL A 14 2.24 -0.69 17.14
CA VAL A 14 3.03 -0.11 18.24
C VAL A 14 3.73 1.16 17.79
N ALA A 15 4.35 1.16 16.62
CA ALA A 15 5.01 2.34 16.06
C ALA A 15 4.01 3.51 15.92
N MET A 16 2.79 3.24 15.45
CA MET A 16 1.76 4.28 15.31
C MET A 16 1.25 4.81 16.64
N ILE A 17 1.07 3.95 17.64
CA ILE A 17 0.72 4.39 19.00
C ILE A 17 1.81 5.31 19.55
N VAL A 18 3.07 4.92 19.45
CA VAL A 18 4.21 5.74 19.93
C VAL A 18 4.24 7.09 19.22
N LEU A 19 4.12 7.12 17.88
CA LEU A 19 4.08 8.36 17.12
C LEU A 19 2.86 9.23 17.48
N ALA A 20 1.70 8.64 17.68
CA ALA A 20 0.49 9.35 18.05
C ALA A 20 0.60 10.02 19.42
N LEU A 21 1.20 9.31 20.40
CA LEU A 21 1.44 9.85 21.74
C LEU A 21 2.44 11.02 21.72
N HIS A 22 3.49 10.93 20.88
CA HIS A 22 4.47 12.03 20.72
C HIS A 22 3.91 13.24 19.99
N ALA A 23 2.88 13.06 19.17
CA ALA A 23 2.24 14.10 18.38
C ALA A 23 0.95 14.64 19.01
N ASP A 24 0.63 14.23 20.24
CA ASP A 24 -0.59 14.62 20.98
C ASP A 24 -1.88 14.45 20.16
N LEU A 25 -1.97 13.33 19.43
CA LEU A 25 -3.12 13.05 18.58
C LEU A 25 -4.35 12.66 19.40
N SER A 26 -5.53 12.98 18.89
CA SER A 26 -6.80 12.56 19.49
C SER A 26 -6.95 11.03 19.48
N VAL A 27 -7.85 10.51 20.32
CA VAL A 27 -8.16 9.07 20.41
C VAL A 27 -8.59 8.51 19.04
N LEU A 28 -9.40 9.25 18.28
CA LEU A 28 -9.83 8.83 16.94
C LEU A 28 -8.65 8.75 15.97
N GLN A 29 -7.78 9.76 15.94
CA GLN A 29 -6.61 9.79 15.08
C GLN A 29 -5.65 8.66 15.44
N THR A 30 -5.40 8.44 16.71
CA THR A 30 -4.57 7.33 17.21
C THR A 30 -5.13 5.98 16.80
N ALA A 31 -6.43 5.75 16.98
CA ALA A 31 -7.08 4.50 16.61
C ALA A 31 -6.96 4.23 15.10
N VAL A 32 -7.22 5.25 14.28
CA VAL A 32 -7.14 5.12 12.82
C VAL A 32 -5.71 4.81 12.38
N LEU A 33 -4.70 5.52 12.88
CA LEU A 33 -3.29 5.24 12.54
C LEU A 33 -2.85 3.86 13.01
N THR A 34 -3.27 3.42 14.19
CA THR A 34 -2.96 2.09 14.73
C THR A 34 -3.54 0.99 13.84
N LEU A 35 -4.80 1.12 13.42
CA LEU A 35 -5.44 0.18 12.50
C LEU A 35 -4.75 0.17 11.12
N MET A 36 -4.37 1.35 10.62
CA MET A 36 -3.61 1.44 9.37
C MET A 36 -2.22 0.81 9.50
N GLY A 37 -1.52 1.03 10.61
CA GLY A 37 -0.24 0.38 10.90
C GLY A 37 -0.36 -1.14 10.89
N PHE A 38 -1.40 -1.67 11.54
CA PHE A 38 -1.71 -3.10 11.54
C PHE A 38 -1.95 -3.62 10.12
N ASP A 39 -2.87 -3.00 9.38
CA ASP A 39 -3.26 -3.45 8.04
C ASP A 39 -2.14 -3.29 7.01
N LEU A 40 -1.47 -2.15 6.99
CA LEU A 40 -0.48 -1.88 5.95
C LEU A 40 0.80 -2.69 6.16
N CYS A 41 1.34 -2.71 7.38
CA CYS A 41 2.57 -3.46 7.67
C CYS A 41 2.33 -4.97 7.62
N GLY A 42 1.29 -5.47 8.29
CA GLY A 42 0.93 -6.88 8.27
C GLY A 42 0.53 -7.35 6.87
N GLY A 43 -0.31 -6.57 6.18
CA GLY A 43 -0.77 -6.87 4.83
C GLY A 43 0.33 -6.87 3.79
N ALA A 44 1.36 -6.01 3.91
CA ALA A 44 2.52 -6.04 3.02
C ALA A 44 3.24 -7.39 3.13
N VAL A 45 3.47 -7.88 4.35
CA VAL A 45 4.10 -9.19 4.59
C VAL A 45 3.20 -10.34 4.14
N VAL A 46 1.92 -10.33 4.53
CA VAL A 46 0.96 -11.38 4.15
C VAL A 46 0.81 -11.49 2.64
N ASN A 47 0.65 -10.37 1.93
CA ASN A 47 0.58 -10.36 0.46
C ASN A 47 1.89 -10.86 -0.18
N ALA A 48 3.00 -10.75 0.54
CA ALA A 48 4.28 -11.30 0.15
C ALA A 48 4.41 -12.81 0.38
N THR A 49 3.45 -13.52 0.98
CA THR A 49 3.51 -14.97 1.22
C THR A 49 3.11 -15.80 -0.01
N ARG A 50 3.58 -17.07 -0.05
CA ARG A 50 3.16 -18.03 -1.09
C ARG A 50 1.67 -18.38 -0.98
N ALA A 51 1.13 -18.41 0.23
CA ALA A 51 -0.28 -18.70 0.49
C ALA A 51 -1.20 -17.64 -0.14
N ALA A 52 -0.89 -16.36 0.04
CA ALA A 52 -1.60 -15.27 -0.63
C ALA A 52 -1.49 -15.36 -2.16
N GLY A 53 -0.29 -15.66 -2.66
CA GLY A 53 -0.06 -15.90 -4.10
C GLY A 53 -1.02 -16.93 -4.68
N ARG A 54 -1.19 -18.10 -4.04
CA ARG A 54 -2.09 -19.15 -4.49
C ARG A 54 -3.56 -18.72 -4.48
N ARG A 55 -4.01 -18.04 -3.43
CA ARG A 55 -5.41 -17.62 -3.25
C ARG A 55 -5.86 -16.57 -4.29
N PHE A 56 -4.97 -15.66 -4.63
CA PHE A 56 -5.26 -14.57 -5.57
C PHE A 56 -4.94 -14.92 -7.03
N HIS A 57 -4.44 -16.14 -7.32
CA HIS A 57 -3.89 -16.50 -8.62
C HIS A 57 -4.76 -17.48 -9.43
N CYS A 58 -6.05 -17.70 -9.10
CA CYS A 58 -6.99 -18.39 -9.98
C CYS A 58 -7.26 -17.61 -11.28
N PRO A 59 -7.16 -18.23 -12.49
CA PRO A 59 -7.06 -17.50 -13.76
C PRO A 59 -8.25 -16.61 -14.14
N GLU A 60 -9.48 -17.08 -13.91
CA GLU A 60 -10.69 -16.51 -14.54
C GLU A 60 -11.26 -15.25 -13.85
N GLN A 61 -10.97 -15.02 -12.58
CA GLN A 61 -11.48 -13.82 -11.86
C GLN A 61 -10.36 -12.88 -11.39
N ARG A 62 -9.17 -13.12 -11.83
CA ARG A 62 -7.93 -12.56 -11.32
C ARG A 62 -7.81 -11.04 -11.44
N ALA A 63 -8.14 -10.49 -12.62
CA ALA A 63 -7.95 -9.06 -12.88
C ALA A 63 -8.90 -8.20 -12.05
N ARG A 64 -10.19 -8.52 -12.09
CA ARG A 64 -11.24 -7.77 -11.40
C ARG A 64 -11.06 -7.78 -9.88
N ARG A 65 -10.81 -8.96 -9.29
CA ARG A 65 -10.60 -9.08 -7.83
C ARG A 65 -9.37 -8.32 -7.36
N SER A 66 -8.28 -8.39 -8.12
CA SER A 66 -7.05 -7.67 -7.79
C SER A 66 -7.24 -6.14 -7.87
N LEU A 67 -7.93 -5.65 -8.91
CA LEU A 67 -8.22 -4.22 -9.04
C LEU A 67 -9.20 -3.73 -7.97
N LEU A 68 -10.24 -4.50 -7.67
CA LEU A 68 -11.17 -4.19 -6.58
C LEU A 68 -10.46 -4.16 -5.23
N PHE A 69 -9.50 -5.08 -4.99
CA PHE A 69 -8.68 -5.06 -3.80
C PHE A 69 -7.85 -3.78 -3.71
N CYS A 70 -7.19 -3.37 -4.79
CA CYS A 70 -6.46 -2.10 -4.81
C CYS A 70 -7.38 -0.89 -4.60
N ALA A 71 -8.53 -0.86 -5.27
CA ALA A 71 -9.50 0.24 -5.15
C ALA A 71 -10.15 0.33 -3.76
N ALA A 72 -10.30 -0.78 -3.04
CA ALA A 72 -10.81 -0.79 -1.67
C ALA A 72 -9.85 -0.14 -0.65
N HIS A 73 -8.57 0.09 -1.01
CA HIS A 73 -7.58 0.72 -0.14
C HIS A 73 -7.70 2.25 -0.15
N ILE A 74 -8.80 2.75 0.39
CA ILE A 74 -9.13 4.19 0.49
C ILE A 74 -8.42 4.92 1.64
N HIS A 75 -7.36 4.35 2.20
CA HIS A 75 -6.65 4.84 3.39
C HIS A 75 -6.25 6.32 3.28
N THR A 76 -5.80 6.77 2.10
CA THR A 76 -5.43 8.17 1.88
C THR A 76 -6.62 9.11 2.03
N LEU A 77 -7.79 8.71 1.53
CA LEU A 77 -9.03 9.50 1.65
C LEU A 77 -9.49 9.57 3.12
N VAL A 78 -9.41 8.44 3.84
CA VAL A 78 -9.70 8.39 5.27
C VAL A 78 -8.76 9.28 6.07
N LEU A 79 -7.45 9.27 5.75
CA LEU A 79 -6.48 10.17 6.39
C LEU A 79 -6.84 11.63 6.15
N ALA A 80 -7.14 12.01 4.91
CA ALA A 80 -7.49 13.40 4.59
C ALA A 80 -8.79 13.86 5.26
N ALA A 81 -9.73 12.95 5.52
CA ALA A 81 -10.96 13.26 6.25
C ALA A 81 -10.74 13.48 7.76
N ILE A 82 -9.69 12.85 8.33
CA ILE A 82 -9.44 12.85 9.79
C ILE A 82 -8.31 13.79 10.18
N PHE A 83 -7.36 14.03 9.30
CA PHE A 83 -6.17 14.85 9.57
C PHE A 83 -6.21 16.15 8.75
N PRO A 84 -6.53 17.30 9.36
CA PRO A 84 -6.67 18.57 8.64
C PRO A 84 -5.41 19.02 7.90
N LEU A 85 -4.22 18.61 8.36
CA LEU A 85 -2.94 18.91 7.71
C LEU A 85 -2.69 18.13 6.44
N PHE A 86 -3.53 17.13 6.12
CA PHE A 86 -3.41 16.32 4.91
C PHE A 86 -4.50 16.71 3.91
N SER A 87 -4.11 17.37 2.82
CA SER A 87 -5.03 17.85 1.80
C SER A 87 -5.82 16.72 1.12
N MET A 88 -7.14 16.88 1.02
CA MET A 88 -8.01 15.96 0.28
C MET A 88 -7.62 15.88 -1.20
N THR A 89 -7.20 16.99 -1.80
CA THR A 89 -6.72 17.01 -3.20
C THR A 89 -5.51 16.09 -3.37
N THR A 90 -4.52 16.21 -2.49
CA THR A 90 -3.33 15.34 -2.49
C THR A 90 -3.70 13.88 -2.28
N ALA A 91 -4.61 13.59 -1.35
CA ALA A 91 -5.12 12.24 -1.09
C ALA A 91 -5.76 11.60 -2.31
N VAL A 92 -6.63 12.35 -3.01
CA VAL A 92 -7.31 11.92 -4.23
C VAL A 92 -6.32 11.69 -5.37
N GLN A 93 -5.40 12.62 -5.59
CA GLN A 93 -4.36 12.48 -6.62
C GLN A 93 -3.52 11.21 -6.42
N PHE A 94 -3.09 10.97 -5.17
CA PHE A 94 -2.33 9.78 -4.87
C PHE A 94 -3.18 8.51 -5.02
N TYR A 95 -4.41 8.51 -4.53
CA TYR A 95 -5.33 7.37 -4.68
C TYR A 95 -5.56 7.02 -6.15
N ILE A 96 -5.83 8.01 -7.00
CA ILE A 96 -6.00 7.81 -8.44
C ILE A 96 -4.70 7.27 -9.06
N GLY A 97 -3.55 7.87 -8.74
CA GLY A 97 -2.24 7.41 -9.22
C GLY A 97 -1.96 5.95 -8.84
N LEU A 98 -2.27 5.56 -7.60
CA LEU A 98 -2.09 4.19 -7.13
C LEU A 98 -3.00 3.21 -7.86
N VAL A 99 -4.30 3.51 -7.99
CA VAL A 99 -5.26 2.65 -8.69
C VAL A 99 -4.91 2.53 -10.18
N ALA A 100 -4.53 3.64 -10.82
CA ALA A 100 -4.08 3.65 -12.21
C ALA A 100 -2.81 2.80 -12.40
N SER A 101 -1.85 2.89 -11.46
CA SER A 101 -0.64 2.06 -11.48
C SER A 101 -0.94 0.57 -11.31
N CYS A 102 -1.86 0.23 -10.41
CA CYS A 102 -2.35 -1.15 -10.26
C CYS A 102 -3.03 -1.64 -11.55
N ALA A 103 -3.84 -0.83 -12.20
CA ALA A 103 -4.49 -1.16 -13.46
C ALA A 103 -3.46 -1.34 -14.58
N ALA A 104 -2.50 -0.44 -14.72
CA ALA A 104 -1.43 -0.53 -15.71
C ALA A 104 -0.62 -1.82 -15.56
N ALA A 105 -0.16 -2.13 -14.34
CA ALA A 105 0.58 -3.36 -14.07
C ALA A 105 -0.27 -4.61 -14.32
N ARG A 106 -1.57 -4.57 -13.97
CA ARG A 106 -2.45 -5.73 -14.07
C ARG A 106 -2.91 -6.02 -15.50
N CYS A 107 -3.14 -4.98 -16.30
CA CYS A 107 -3.56 -5.08 -17.71
C CYS A 107 -2.37 -5.35 -18.65
N ALA A 108 -1.15 -5.17 -18.19
CA ALA A 108 0.04 -5.43 -18.98
C ALA A 108 0.21 -6.92 -19.35
N PRO A 109 0.87 -7.24 -20.47
CA PRO A 109 1.28 -8.60 -20.80
C PRO A 109 2.05 -9.23 -19.65
N PRO A 110 1.91 -10.56 -19.40
CA PRO A 110 2.49 -11.23 -18.23
C PRO A 110 3.98 -10.93 -17.98
N ARG A 111 4.77 -10.87 -19.06
CA ARG A 111 6.20 -10.56 -19.02
C ARG A 111 6.53 -9.13 -18.56
N LEU A 112 5.61 -8.19 -18.72
CA LEU A 112 5.79 -6.77 -18.37
C LEU A 112 5.16 -6.36 -17.04
N ARG A 113 4.37 -7.23 -16.39
CA ARG A 113 3.66 -6.89 -15.15
C ARG A 113 4.60 -6.47 -14.04
N SER A 114 5.65 -7.26 -13.81
CA SER A 114 6.65 -6.95 -12.79
C SER A 114 7.42 -5.66 -13.11
N PRO A 115 8.04 -5.48 -14.29
CA PRO A 115 8.69 -4.21 -14.64
C PRO A 115 7.78 -2.99 -14.49
N ILE A 116 6.52 -3.07 -14.95
CA ILE A 116 5.56 -1.96 -14.84
C ILE A 116 5.20 -1.68 -13.37
N ALA A 117 4.99 -2.72 -12.56
CA ALA A 117 4.71 -2.54 -11.13
C ALA A 117 5.86 -1.82 -10.43
N TYR A 118 7.11 -2.21 -10.68
CA TYR A 118 8.28 -1.54 -10.12
C TYR A 118 8.44 -0.12 -10.65
N ALA A 119 8.31 0.11 -11.96
CA ALA A 119 8.44 1.44 -12.55
C ALA A 119 7.40 2.41 -11.97
N THR A 120 6.12 2.01 -11.93
CA THR A 120 5.05 2.85 -11.40
C THR A 120 5.18 3.05 -9.89
N ALA A 121 5.62 2.04 -9.13
CA ALA A 121 5.91 2.19 -7.70
C ALA A 121 7.04 3.21 -7.48
N THR A 122 8.12 3.14 -8.25
CA THR A 122 9.23 4.11 -8.17
C THR A 122 8.74 5.52 -8.45
N VAL A 123 7.98 5.73 -9.53
CA VAL A 123 7.43 7.05 -9.87
C VAL A 123 6.51 7.58 -8.77
N LEU A 124 5.62 6.75 -8.22
CA LEU A 124 4.74 7.17 -7.10
C LEU A 124 5.54 7.54 -5.86
N LEU A 125 6.56 6.76 -5.50
CA LEU A 125 7.42 7.05 -4.35
C LEU A 125 8.21 8.34 -4.55
N MET A 126 8.77 8.57 -5.73
CA MET A 126 9.44 9.83 -6.06
C MET A 126 8.47 11.02 -5.98
N THR A 127 7.32 10.91 -6.64
CA THR A 127 6.29 11.97 -6.63
C THR A 127 5.86 12.30 -5.20
N TRP A 128 5.65 11.28 -4.36
CA TRP A 128 5.27 11.47 -2.97
C TRP A 128 6.33 12.23 -2.15
N ASN A 129 7.59 11.96 -2.39
CA ASN A 129 8.67 12.62 -1.66
C ASN A 129 8.97 14.05 -2.18
N ILE A 130 8.65 14.34 -3.44
CA ILE A 130 9.00 15.60 -4.10
C ILE A 130 7.83 16.57 -4.15
N ALA A 131 6.62 16.11 -4.51
CA ALA A 131 5.51 17.02 -4.78
C ALA A 131 5.01 17.81 -3.55
N PRO A 132 4.83 17.20 -2.35
CA PRO A 132 4.41 17.97 -1.18
C PRO A 132 5.39 19.09 -0.79
N PRO A 133 6.71 18.84 -0.67
CA PRO A 133 7.67 19.90 -0.40
C PRO A 133 7.69 21.01 -1.46
N LEU A 134 7.58 20.67 -2.75
CA LEU A 134 7.50 21.66 -3.83
C LEU A 134 6.24 22.52 -3.74
N ALA A 135 5.16 21.98 -3.21
CA ALA A 135 3.91 22.70 -2.95
C ALA A 135 3.92 23.44 -1.59
N GLY A 136 5.06 23.49 -0.89
CA GLY A 136 5.17 24.11 0.44
C GLY A 136 4.49 23.33 1.56
N ALA A 137 4.09 22.07 1.31
CA ALA A 137 3.45 21.22 2.31
C ALA A 137 4.49 20.36 3.04
N VAL A 138 4.47 20.39 4.36
CA VAL A 138 5.25 19.47 5.21
C VAL A 138 4.31 18.40 5.72
N LEU A 139 4.56 17.16 5.30
CA LEU A 139 3.79 16.02 5.79
C LEU A 139 4.28 15.59 7.17
N PRO A 140 3.40 15.53 8.16
CA PRO A 140 3.77 15.00 9.47
C PRO A 140 4.28 13.55 9.37
N PRO A 141 5.28 13.16 10.18
CA PRO A 141 5.85 11.80 10.15
C PRO A 141 4.82 10.69 10.30
N TYR A 142 3.76 10.93 11.09
CA TYR A 142 2.68 9.97 11.30
C TYR A 142 1.76 9.76 10.08
N ILE A 143 1.89 10.57 9.02
CA ILE A 143 1.18 10.39 7.74
C ILE A 143 2.16 9.98 6.63
N ALA A 144 3.37 10.52 6.63
CA ALA A 144 4.33 10.40 5.53
C ALA A 144 4.67 8.94 5.16
N TRP A 145 4.61 8.01 6.12
CA TRP A 145 4.92 6.59 5.93
C TRP A 145 3.81 5.81 5.21
N VAL A 146 2.56 6.28 5.28
CA VAL A 146 1.39 5.51 4.79
C VAL A 146 1.49 5.22 3.30
N LEU A 147 1.84 6.22 2.51
CA LEU A 147 1.87 6.10 1.05
C LEU A 147 2.99 5.19 0.54
N PRO A 148 4.23 5.29 1.03
CA PRO A 148 5.28 4.33 0.69
C PRO A 148 4.88 2.90 1.02
N VAL A 149 4.38 2.63 2.22
CA VAL A 149 4.01 1.27 2.63
C VAL A 149 2.82 0.74 1.84
N MET A 150 1.82 1.59 1.55
CA MET A 150 0.68 1.23 0.71
C MET A 150 1.11 0.92 -0.73
N THR A 151 2.03 1.68 -1.29
CA THR A 151 2.62 1.43 -2.62
C THR A 151 3.32 0.07 -2.65
N ILE A 152 4.14 -0.24 -1.65
CA ILE A 152 4.81 -1.54 -1.52
C ILE A 152 3.78 -2.67 -1.38
N LYS A 153 2.79 -2.52 -0.49
CA LYS A 153 1.74 -3.53 -0.24
C LYS A 153 0.97 -3.86 -1.50
N LEU A 154 0.54 -2.86 -2.27
CA LEU A 154 -0.37 -3.06 -3.39
C LEU A 154 0.33 -3.33 -4.71
N LEU A 155 1.39 -2.60 -5.04
CA LEU A 155 2.08 -2.78 -6.31
C LEU A 155 3.11 -3.92 -6.26
N LEU A 156 3.93 -4.00 -5.23
CA LEU A 156 5.03 -4.95 -5.20
C LEU A 156 4.63 -6.27 -4.53
N ALA A 157 4.00 -6.23 -3.37
CA ALA A 157 3.66 -7.45 -2.64
C ALA A 157 2.44 -8.18 -3.22
N HIS A 158 1.43 -7.44 -3.74
CA HIS A 158 0.19 -8.03 -4.25
C HIS A 158 0.23 -8.35 -5.76
N LEU A 159 0.82 -7.48 -6.60
CA LEU A 159 0.73 -7.60 -8.06
C LEU A 159 1.91 -8.32 -8.70
N VAL A 160 3.09 -8.33 -8.09
CA VAL A 160 4.27 -9.00 -8.66
C VAL A 160 4.12 -10.52 -8.56
N PRO A 161 4.12 -11.26 -9.68
CA PRO A 161 4.03 -12.72 -9.66
C PRO A 161 5.27 -13.32 -8.99
N ARG A 162 5.08 -14.29 -8.09
CA ARG A 162 6.19 -15.08 -7.55
C ARG A 162 6.47 -16.25 -8.44
N GLY A 163 7.75 -16.50 -8.72
CA GLY A 163 8.27 -17.42 -9.70
C GLY A 163 8.01 -18.94 -9.49
N ASP A 164 6.92 -19.33 -8.86
CA ASP A 164 6.60 -20.76 -8.65
C ASP A 164 6.04 -21.45 -9.91
N GLY A 165 6.00 -20.75 -11.05
CA GLY A 165 5.46 -21.29 -12.32
C GLY A 165 6.49 -21.84 -13.32
N ALA A 166 7.78 -21.73 -13.04
CA ALA A 166 8.83 -22.10 -14.01
C ALA A 166 9.43 -23.50 -13.80
N VAL A 167 9.03 -24.28 -12.79
CA VAL A 167 9.67 -25.56 -12.45
C VAL A 167 8.76 -26.77 -12.78
N ARG A 168 7.75 -26.64 -13.62
CA ARG A 168 7.00 -27.82 -14.11
C ARG A 168 6.69 -27.71 -15.60
N ARG A 169 7.71 -27.78 -16.42
CA ARG A 169 7.66 -28.27 -17.80
C ARG A 169 9.04 -28.81 -18.15
N GLU A 170 9.40 -29.96 -17.61
CA GLU A 170 10.27 -30.97 -18.23
C GLU A 170 9.59 -32.31 -18.06
#